data_483e2d0eb74abf5dc4f6f94334d4891c
#
_entry.id   483e2d0eb74abf5dc4f6f94334d4891c
#
_cell.length_a   1.000
_cell.length_b   1.000
_cell.length_c   1.000
_cell.angle_alpha   90.00
_cell.angle_beta   90.00
_cell.angle_gamma   90.00
#
_symmetry.space_group_name_H-M   'P 1'
#
loop_
_entity.id
_entity.type
_entity.pdbx_description
1 polymer ?
#
loop_
_entity_poly.entity_id
_entity_poly.type
_entity_poly.pdbx_seq_one_letter_code
_entity_poly.pdbx_strand_id
1 'polypeptide(L)'
;VVGLYEYETGGPERGERSPVFIPLAAAQKVFNAKGIVDDIMFSFADASIAGAKQAQERAVHTLARRHDFDPTDERALWVNNNVENVGTMSNIFNGITAFLWFVGIGSLIAGIVGVSNIMLIVVKERTREIGIRKALGATPANVVGQVILEAVFITALAGWMGLVLGVFLMEGIASVVPGSEFFRDPTIQVDVAIYALIALIVSGALAGFIPARRAAAIRPIEALRDE
;
A
#
# COMPACT_ATOMS: atom_id res chain seq x y z
N VAL A 1 2.42 -31.94 31.79
CA VAL A 1 2.62 -31.08 30.60
C VAL A 1 2.43 -31.98 29.40
N VAL A 2 1.40 -31.72 28.59
CA VAL A 2 1.07 -32.55 27.41
C VAL A 2 1.70 -31.98 26.14
N GLY A 3 2.14 -30.73 26.16
CA GLY A 3 2.81 -30.03 25.06
C GLY A 3 3.22 -28.61 25.45
N LEU A 4 4.12 -28.05 24.70
CA LEU A 4 4.48 -26.64 24.75
C LEU A 4 3.77 -25.95 23.58
N TYR A 5 3.16 -24.80 23.85
CA TYR A 5 2.56 -23.95 22.84
C TYR A 5 3.49 -22.76 22.63
N GLU A 6 3.85 -22.51 21.39
CA GLU A 6 4.58 -21.34 20.97
C GLU A 6 3.66 -20.42 20.20
N TYR A 7 3.66 -19.13 20.51
CA TYR A 7 2.87 -18.15 19.78
C TYR A 7 3.50 -17.90 18.42
N GLU A 8 2.78 -18.12 17.35
CA GLU A 8 3.26 -17.84 15.97
C GLU A 8 3.51 -16.34 15.74
N THR A 9 2.78 -15.48 16.43
CA THR A 9 2.96 -14.03 16.32
C THR A 9 2.67 -13.36 17.66
N GLY A 10 3.71 -12.78 18.29
CA GLY A 10 3.62 -11.93 19.47
C GLY A 10 3.01 -12.63 20.69
N GLY A 11 3.84 -13.16 21.57
CA GLY A 11 3.40 -13.58 22.88
C GLY A 11 2.86 -12.40 23.71
N PRO A 12 2.23 -12.66 24.87
CA PRO A 12 1.70 -11.63 25.75
C PRO A 12 2.79 -10.63 26.12
N GLU A 13 2.46 -9.34 26.08
CA GLU A 13 3.36 -8.27 26.49
C GLU A 13 3.76 -8.44 27.97
N ARG A 14 4.92 -7.87 28.36
CA ARG A 14 5.41 -7.92 29.74
C ARG A 14 4.36 -7.35 30.70
N GLY A 15 3.66 -8.22 31.41
CA GLY A 15 2.62 -7.87 32.38
C GLY A 15 1.24 -8.48 32.09
N GLU A 16 1.02 -9.02 30.92
CA GLU A 16 -0.19 -9.80 30.62
C GLU A 16 -0.06 -11.23 31.15
N ARG A 17 -1.18 -11.74 31.66
CA ARG A 17 -1.25 -13.12 32.16
C ARG A 17 -1.19 -14.05 30.95
N SER A 18 -0.15 -14.88 30.87
CA SER A 18 -0.03 -15.90 29.84
C SER A 18 -1.23 -16.86 29.90
N PRO A 19 -2.00 -17.03 28.82
CA PRO A 19 -3.10 -17.98 28.80
C PRO A 19 -2.54 -19.42 28.93
N VAL A 20 -3.24 -20.24 29.67
CA VAL A 20 -2.92 -21.66 29.83
C VAL A 20 -4.00 -22.48 29.16
N PHE A 21 -3.61 -23.29 28.17
CA PHE A 21 -4.53 -24.20 27.49
C PHE A 21 -4.61 -25.52 28.24
N ILE A 22 -5.80 -25.89 28.68
CA ILE A 22 -6.06 -27.16 29.33
C ILE A 22 -7.24 -27.87 28.65
N PRO A 23 -7.28 -29.20 28.64
CA PRO A 23 -8.43 -29.92 28.11
C PRO A 23 -9.72 -29.54 28.85
N LEU A 24 -10.83 -29.36 28.12
CA LEU A 24 -12.12 -28.96 28.66
C LEU A 24 -12.57 -29.85 29.84
N ALA A 25 -12.43 -31.15 29.71
CA ALA A 25 -12.78 -32.11 30.78
C ALA A 25 -11.95 -31.91 32.06
N ALA A 26 -10.67 -31.51 31.93
CA ALA A 26 -9.82 -31.19 33.07
C ALA A 26 -10.26 -29.85 33.72
N ALA A 27 -10.53 -28.83 32.91
CA ALA A 27 -11.08 -27.53 33.39
C ALA A 27 -12.39 -27.73 34.16
N GLN A 28 -13.34 -28.44 33.59
CA GLN A 28 -14.63 -28.72 34.24
C GLN A 28 -14.51 -29.46 35.55
N LYS A 29 -13.52 -30.36 35.67
CA LYS A 29 -13.25 -31.10 36.91
C LYS A 29 -12.59 -30.21 37.97
N VAL A 30 -11.60 -29.40 37.57
CA VAL A 30 -10.84 -28.55 38.51
C VAL A 30 -11.69 -27.41 39.04
N PHE A 31 -12.48 -26.77 38.17
CA PHE A 31 -13.35 -25.62 38.55
C PHE A 31 -14.75 -26.02 38.96
N ASN A 32 -15.05 -27.30 39.11
CA ASN A 32 -16.38 -27.84 39.47
C ASN A 32 -17.51 -27.34 38.53
N ALA A 33 -17.18 -27.09 37.26
CA ALA A 33 -18.06 -26.53 36.21
C ALA A 33 -18.58 -27.65 35.27
N LYS A 34 -19.06 -28.75 35.85
CA LYS A 34 -19.51 -29.93 35.11
C LYS A 34 -20.64 -29.60 34.13
N GLY A 35 -20.42 -29.76 32.84
CA GLY A 35 -21.41 -29.50 31.80
C GLY A 35 -21.58 -28.02 31.42
N ILE A 36 -20.73 -27.14 31.92
CA ILE A 36 -20.74 -25.71 31.59
C ILE A 36 -19.64 -25.43 30.58
N VAL A 37 -19.97 -24.59 29.58
CA VAL A 37 -19.03 -24.04 28.59
C VAL A 37 -19.37 -22.57 28.45
N ASP A 38 -18.39 -21.69 28.67
CA ASP A 38 -18.62 -20.25 28.62
C ASP A 38 -18.64 -19.74 27.19
N ASP A 39 -17.67 -20.18 26.35
CA ASP A 39 -17.53 -19.77 24.96
C ASP A 39 -17.40 -20.97 24.02
N ILE A 40 -18.02 -20.88 22.87
CA ILE A 40 -17.89 -21.85 21.78
C ILE A 40 -17.31 -21.15 20.57
N MET A 41 -16.10 -21.51 20.18
CA MET A 41 -15.45 -21.03 18.96
C MET A 41 -15.53 -22.12 17.90
N PHE A 42 -15.96 -21.77 16.68
CA PHE A 42 -15.99 -22.68 15.55
C PHE A 42 -15.47 -22.01 14.29
N SER A 43 -14.87 -22.78 13.41
CA SER A 43 -14.43 -22.36 12.08
C SER A 43 -15.34 -22.97 11.01
N PHE A 44 -15.45 -22.29 9.89
CA PHE A 44 -16.22 -22.73 8.74
C PHE A 44 -15.41 -22.48 7.44
N ALA A 45 -15.73 -23.23 6.38
CA ALA A 45 -14.92 -23.25 5.16
C ALA A 45 -15.12 -22.03 4.26
N ASP A 46 -16.34 -21.42 4.30
CA ASP A 46 -16.67 -20.27 3.45
C ASP A 46 -16.36 -18.97 4.19
N ALA A 47 -15.17 -18.39 3.91
CA ALA A 47 -14.71 -17.14 4.49
C ALA A 47 -15.43 -15.88 4.00
N SER A 48 -16.53 -16.00 3.23
CA SER A 48 -17.35 -14.87 2.80
C SER A 48 -18.21 -14.34 3.95
N ILE A 49 -18.55 -13.04 3.90
CA ILE A 49 -19.46 -12.40 4.90
C ILE A 49 -20.83 -13.11 4.88
N ALA A 50 -21.31 -13.51 3.70
CA ALA A 50 -22.57 -14.25 3.56
C ALA A 50 -22.48 -15.64 4.18
N GLY A 51 -21.38 -16.36 3.97
CA GLY A 51 -21.12 -17.68 4.56
C GLY A 51 -21.00 -17.59 6.09
N ALA A 52 -20.32 -16.56 6.60
CA ALA A 52 -20.23 -16.31 8.03
C ALA A 52 -21.59 -16.07 8.70
N LYS A 53 -22.42 -15.24 8.07
CA LYS A 53 -23.78 -14.97 8.56
C LYS A 53 -24.65 -16.23 8.55
N GLN A 54 -24.58 -17.03 7.49
CA GLN A 54 -25.32 -18.29 7.42
C GLN A 54 -24.82 -19.30 8.47
N ALA A 55 -23.51 -19.39 8.70
CA ALA A 55 -22.93 -20.24 9.73
C ALA A 55 -23.39 -19.81 11.13
N GLN A 56 -23.40 -18.49 11.40
CA GLN A 56 -23.90 -17.89 12.63
C GLN A 56 -25.38 -18.24 12.86
N GLU A 57 -26.25 -18.03 11.87
CA GLU A 57 -27.69 -18.34 11.96
C GLU A 57 -27.91 -19.84 12.26
N ARG A 58 -27.19 -20.72 11.58
CA ARG A 58 -27.27 -22.16 11.85
C ARG A 58 -26.84 -22.52 13.27
N ALA A 59 -25.76 -21.90 13.78
CA ALA A 59 -25.29 -22.14 15.13
C ALA A 59 -26.33 -21.67 16.16
N VAL A 60 -26.86 -20.46 16.00
CA VAL A 60 -27.91 -19.91 16.88
C VAL A 60 -29.15 -20.80 16.89
N HIS A 61 -29.65 -21.19 15.72
CA HIS A 61 -30.83 -22.10 15.64
C HIS A 61 -30.57 -23.47 16.25
N THR A 62 -29.35 -24.00 16.15
CA THR A 62 -28.98 -25.28 16.74
C THR A 62 -28.96 -25.19 18.26
N LEU A 63 -28.38 -24.12 18.81
CA LEU A 63 -28.32 -23.87 20.25
C LEU A 63 -29.73 -23.56 20.82
N ALA A 64 -30.51 -22.73 20.11
CA ALA A 64 -31.87 -22.39 20.50
C ALA A 64 -32.76 -23.62 20.69
N ARG A 65 -32.72 -24.56 19.75
CA ARG A 65 -33.45 -25.84 19.87
C ARG A 65 -32.96 -26.73 21.00
N ARG A 66 -31.70 -26.62 21.39
CA ARG A 66 -31.11 -27.48 22.43
C ARG A 66 -31.27 -26.92 23.82
N HIS A 67 -31.38 -25.58 23.96
CA HIS A 67 -31.44 -24.88 25.21
C HIS A 67 -32.77 -24.15 25.41
N ASP A 68 -33.75 -24.36 24.51
CA ASP A 68 -35.13 -23.86 24.61
C ASP A 68 -35.24 -22.33 24.79
N PHE A 69 -34.50 -21.57 23.97
CA PHE A 69 -34.60 -20.11 23.89
C PHE A 69 -35.05 -19.66 22.48
N ASP A 70 -35.59 -18.44 22.39
CA ASP A 70 -36.02 -17.86 21.13
C ASP A 70 -34.78 -17.47 20.30
N PRO A 71 -34.60 -18.00 19.07
CA PRO A 71 -33.44 -17.67 18.20
C PRO A 71 -33.41 -16.20 17.77
N THR A 72 -34.49 -15.44 17.97
CA THR A 72 -34.59 -14.00 17.68
C THR A 72 -34.21 -13.12 18.86
N ASP A 73 -34.05 -13.70 20.08
CA ASP A 73 -33.63 -12.95 21.25
C ASP A 73 -32.10 -12.74 21.25
N GLU A 74 -31.69 -11.54 20.86
CA GLU A 74 -30.27 -11.13 20.83
C GLU A 74 -29.61 -11.12 22.22
N ARG A 75 -30.41 -11.18 23.34
CA ARG A 75 -29.88 -11.23 24.69
C ARG A 75 -29.58 -12.64 25.18
N ALA A 76 -30.16 -13.65 24.52
CA ALA A 76 -29.99 -15.06 24.92
C ALA A 76 -28.57 -15.58 24.56
N LEU A 77 -27.98 -15.08 23.53
CA LEU A 77 -26.65 -15.49 23.06
C LEU A 77 -25.88 -14.30 22.47
N TRP A 78 -24.72 -14.03 23.03
CA TRP A 78 -23.83 -13.04 22.44
C TRP A 78 -22.95 -13.71 21.39
N VAL A 79 -23.09 -13.27 20.13
CA VAL A 79 -22.32 -13.82 19.02
C VAL A 79 -21.37 -12.76 18.47
N ASN A 80 -20.08 -13.08 18.47
CA ASN A 80 -19.06 -12.25 17.86
C ASN A 80 -18.65 -12.84 16.51
N ASN A 81 -18.96 -12.12 15.44
CA ASN A 81 -18.62 -12.52 14.06
C ASN A 81 -17.33 -11.84 13.59
N ASN A 82 -16.21 -12.51 13.80
CA ASN A 82 -14.91 -11.98 13.41
C ASN A 82 -14.77 -11.73 11.89
N VAL A 83 -15.48 -12.47 11.05
CA VAL A 83 -15.43 -12.27 9.58
C VAL A 83 -16.05 -10.94 9.19
N GLU A 84 -17.15 -10.55 9.84
CA GLU A 84 -17.79 -9.25 9.59
C GLU A 84 -16.90 -8.09 10.07
N ASN A 85 -16.27 -8.23 11.23
CA ASN A 85 -15.31 -7.26 11.76
C ASN A 85 -14.08 -7.12 10.84
N VAL A 86 -13.50 -8.24 10.40
CA VAL A 86 -12.37 -8.26 9.45
C VAL A 86 -12.81 -7.70 8.09
N GLY A 87 -14.01 -8.01 7.62
CA GLY A 87 -14.57 -7.45 6.39
C GLY A 87 -14.70 -5.92 6.44
N THR A 88 -15.22 -5.39 7.54
CA THR A 88 -15.33 -3.94 7.75
C THR A 88 -13.95 -3.28 7.78
N MET A 89 -13.01 -3.86 8.53
CA MET A 89 -11.63 -3.38 8.59
C MET A 89 -10.96 -3.41 7.21
N SER A 90 -11.14 -4.50 6.46
CA SER A 90 -10.61 -4.63 5.09
C SER A 90 -11.18 -3.56 4.15
N ASN A 91 -12.48 -3.23 4.25
CA ASN A 91 -13.09 -2.17 3.45
C ASN A 91 -12.51 -0.79 3.79
N ILE A 92 -12.22 -0.51 5.06
CA ILE A 92 -11.55 0.72 5.49
C ILE A 92 -10.14 0.79 4.88
N PHE A 93 -9.35 -0.27 5.00
CA PHE A 93 -8.00 -0.31 4.42
C PHE A 93 -8.02 -0.18 2.88
N ASN A 94 -8.98 -0.82 2.20
CA ASN A 94 -9.15 -0.66 0.77
C ASN A 94 -9.52 0.78 0.38
N GLY A 95 -10.36 1.44 1.18
CA GLY A 95 -10.70 2.85 1.00
C GLY A 95 -9.48 3.77 1.16
N ILE A 96 -8.69 3.56 2.21
CA ILE A 96 -7.43 4.29 2.45
C ILE A 96 -6.46 4.06 1.29
N THR A 97 -6.28 2.83 0.87
CA THR A 97 -5.40 2.47 -0.24
C THR A 97 -5.84 3.12 -1.55
N ALA A 98 -7.13 3.11 -1.86
CA ALA A 98 -7.67 3.80 -3.04
C ALA A 98 -7.42 5.31 -2.99
N PHE A 99 -7.61 5.94 -1.83
CA PHE A 99 -7.31 7.35 -1.62
C PHE A 99 -5.82 7.66 -1.82
N LEU A 100 -4.92 6.83 -1.28
CA LEU A 100 -3.48 6.98 -1.47
C LEU A 100 -3.08 6.85 -2.95
N TRP A 101 -3.68 5.93 -3.68
CA TRP A 101 -3.49 5.82 -5.13
C TRP A 101 -3.95 7.07 -5.86
N PHE A 102 -5.11 7.61 -5.51
CA PHE A 102 -5.62 8.85 -6.12
C PHE A 102 -4.67 10.02 -5.89
N VAL A 103 -4.20 10.23 -4.66
CA VAL A 103 -3.24 11.29 -4.32
C VAL A 103 -1.90 11.05 -5.02
N GLY A 104 -1.41 9.80 -5.03
CA GLY A 104 -0.13 9.44 -5.65
C GLY A 104 -0.12 9.70 -7.15
N ILE A 105 -1.17 9.26 -7.87
CA ILE A 105 -1.31 9.51 -9.31
C ILE A 105 -1.46 11.00 -9.60
N GLY A 106 -2.27 11.72 -8.81
CA GLY A 106 -2.42 13.18 -8.95
C GLY A 106 -1.11 13.92 -8.77
N SER A 107 -0.33 13.54 -7.76
CA SER A 107 1.00 14.09 -7.49
C SER A 107 1.98 13.80 -8.64
N LEU A 108 1.94 12.58 -9.18
CA LEU A 108 2.76 12.17 -10.32
C LEU A 108 2.44 13.01 -11.57
N ILE A 109 1.17 13.22 -11.87
CA ILE A 109 0.71 14.07 -12.99
C ILE A 109 1.20 15.51 -12.80
N ALA A 110 1.06 16.05 -11.61
CA ALA A 110 1.55 17.39 -11.28
C ALA A 110 3.07 17.49 -11.49
N GLY A 111 3.83 16.47 -11.09
CA GLY A 111 5.27 16.37 -11.32
C GLY A 111 5.62 16.34 -12.81
N ILE A 112 4.91 15.54 -13.62
CA ILE A 112 5.08 15.48 -15.07
C ILE A 112 4.90 16.84 -15.71
N VAL A 113 3.82 17.56 -15.34
CA VAL A 113 3.53 18.90 -15.86
C VAL A 113 4.63 19.89 -15.42
N GLY A 114 5.07 19.83 -14.17
CA GLY A 114 6.14 20.69 -13.64
C GLY A 114 7.45 20.52 -14.39
N VAL A 115 7.91 19.27 -14.53
CA VAL A 115 9.14 18.96 -15.28
C VAL A 115 9.01 19.36 -16.77
N SER A 116 7.85 19.08 -17.39
CA SER A 116 7.60 19.46 -18.79
C SER A 116 7.68 20.96 -18.98
N ASN A 117 7.13 21.77 -18.06
CA ASN A 117 7.20 23.23 -18.15
C ASN A 117 8.65 23.74 -18.02
N ILE A 118 9.41 23.20 -17.07
CA ILE A 118 10.85 23.55 -16.92
C ILE A 118 11.61 23.21 -18.18
N MET A 119 11.43 22.01 -18.71
CA MET A 119 12.10 21.56 -19.94
C MET A 119 11.72 22.39 -21.17
N LEU A 120 10.46 22.90 -21.24
CA LEU A 120 10.06 23.83 -22.31
C LEU A 120 10.83 25.14 -22.25
N ILE A 121 11.11 25.67 -21.07
CA ILE A 121 11.91 26.87 -20.88
C ILE A 121 13.36 26.58 -21.28
N VAL A 122 13.93 25.50 -20.81
CA VAL A 122 15.31 25.07 -21.16
C VAL A 122 15.49 24.92 -22.67
N VAL A 123 14.55 24.26 -23.36
CA VAL A 123 14.57 24.11 -24.82
C VAL A 123 14.52 25.46 -25.51
N LYS A 124 13.72 26.39 -25.00
CA LYS A 124 13.62 27.76 -25.55
C LYS A 124 14.94 28.53 -25.37
N GLU A 125 15.56 28.45 -24.21
CA GLU A 125 16.86 29.08 -23.94
C GLU A 125 17.98 28.52 -24.79
N ARG A 126 17.94 27.20 -25.09
CA ARG A 126 18.95 26.50 -25.92
C ARG A 126 18.57 26.44 -27.41
N THR A 127 17.58 27.22 -27.87
CA THR A 127 17.09 27.18 -29.28
C THR A 127 18.22 27.38 -30.29
N ARG A 128 19.12 28.34 -30.05
CA ARG A 128 20.27 28.65 -30.91
C ARG A 128 21.26 27.46 -30.98
N GLU A 129 21.56 26.86 -29.85
CA GLU A 129 22.47 25.67 -29.79
C GLU A 129 21.90 24.49 -30.58
N ILE A 130 20.57 24.23 -30.36
CA ILE A 130 19.87 23.16 -31.11
C ILE A 130 19.84 23.47 -32.61
N GLY A 131 19.64 24.74 -32.99
CA GLY A 131 19.69 25.17 -34.38
C GLY A 131 21.05 24.94 -35.05
N ILE A 132 22.16 25.29 -34.37
CA ILE A 132 23.52 25.05 -34.82
C ILE A 132 23.78 23.56 -35.02
N ARG A 133 23.42 22.72 -34.03
CA ARG A 133 23.61 21.26 -34.12
C ARG A 133 22.86 20.66 -35.31
N LYS A 134 21.64 21.12 -35.57
CA LYS A 134 20.85 20.69 -36.72
C LYS A 134 21.41 21.19 -38.04
N ALA A 135 21.98 22.39 -38.11
CA ALA A 135 22.67 22.89 -39.26
C ALA A 135 23.95 22.07 -39.61
N LEU A 136 24.61 21.52 -38.57
CA LEU A 136 25.76 20.61 -38.68
C LEU A 136 25.35 19.16 -38.97
N GLY A 137 24.05 18.86 -39.18
CA GLY A 137 23.58 17.54 -39.59
C GLY A 137 22.97 16.67 -38.46
N ALA A 138 22.74 17.21 -37.28
CA ALA A 138 22.04 16.44 -36.24
C ALA A 138 20.60 16.11 -36.65
N THR A 139 20.23 14.83 -36.57
CA THR A 139 18.89 14.37 -36.88
C THR A 139 17.89 14.82 -35.85
N PRO A 140 16.60 15.04 -36.21
CA PRO A 140 15.56 15.33 -35.24
C PRO A 140 15.43 14.30 -34.10
N ALA A 141 15.71 13.02 -34.43
CA ALA A 141 15.68 11.94 -33.45
C ALA A 141 16.78 12.09 -32.38
N ASN A 142 17.95 12.54 -32.75
CA ASN A 142 19.07 12.79 -31.81
C ASN A 142 18.71 13.93 -30.84
N VAL A 143 18.06 15.00 -31.34
CA VAL A 143 17.59 16.10 -30.48
C VAL A 143 16.52 15.65 -29.54
N VAL A 144 15.52 14.88 -30.01
CA VAL A 144 14.46 14.30 -29.17
C VAL A 144 15.05 13.40 -28.10
N GLY A 145 15.94 12.49 -28.50
CA GLY A 145 16.60 11.56 -27.56
C GLY A 145 17.35 12.28 -26.45
N GLN A 146 18.07 13.34 -26.76
CA GLN A 146 18.82 14.13 -25.79
C GLN A 146 17.89 14.81 -24.77
N VAL A 147 16.81 15.45 -25.21
CA VAL A 147 15.86 16.13 -24.33
C VAL A 147 15.11 15.13 -23.43
N ILE A 148 14.69 13.98 -23.97
CA ILE A 148 14.05 12.93 -23.17
C ILE A 148 15.05 12.37 -22.15
N LEU A 149 16.29 12.10 -22.52
CA LEU A 149 17.31 11.56 -21.63
C LEU A 149 17.61 12.53 -20.49
N GLU A 150 17.67 13.83 -20.77
CA GLU A 150 17.85 14.87 -19.75
C GLU A 150 16.66 14.91 -18.77
N ALA A 151 15.42 14.83 -19.25
CA ALA A 151 14.22 14.77 -18.42
C ALA A 151 14.18 13.51 -17.55
N VAL A 152 14.51 12.35 -18.12
CA VAL A 152 14.59 11.07 -17.40
C VAL A 152 15.69 11.11 -16.34
N PHE A 153 16.86 11.66 -16.66
CA PHE A 153 17.97 11.76 -15.71
C PHE A 153 17.58 12.61 -14.49
N ILE A 154 16.99 13.78 -14.72
CA ILE A 154 16.55 14.68 -13.63
C ILE A 154 15.48 13.99 -12.76
N THR A 155 14.48 13.36 -13.38
CA THR A 155 13.41 12.67 -12.67
C THR A 155 13.90 11.45 -11.91
N ALA A 156 14.81 10.66 -12.51
CA ALA A 156 15.39 9.49 -11.85
C ALA A 156 16.24 9.88 -10.64
N LEU A 157 17.07 10.93 -10.77
CA LEU A 157 17.89 11.42 -9.67
C LEU A 157 17.04 11.98 -8.53
N ALA A 158 16.06 12.84 -8.83
CA ALA A 158 15.17 13.40 -7.84
C ALA A 158 14.31 12.31 -7.15
N GLY A 159 13.83 11.33 -7.93
CA GLY A 159 13.06 10.22 -7.41
C GLY A 159 13.89 9.27 -6.54
N TRP A 160 15.13 9.00 -6.91
CA TRP A 160 16.04 8.23 -6.07
C TRP A 160 16.31 8.94 -4.74
N MET A 161 16.57 10.25 -4.76
CA MET A 161 16.71 11.04 -3.54
C MET A 161 15.45 11.01 -2.69
N GLY A 162 14.27 11.15 -3.30
CA GLY A 162 12.98 11.04 -2.61
C GLY A 162 12.77 9.69 -1.95
N LEU A 163 13.13 8.61 -2.64
CA LEU A 163 13.04 7.25 -2.12
C LEU A 163 13.97 7.05 -0.92
N VAL A 164 15.23 7.47 -1.02
CA VAL A 164 16.19 7.40 0.09
C VAL A 164 15.71 8.19 1.29
N LEU A 165 15.23 9.42 1.09
CA LEU A 165 14.66 10.23 2.17
C LEU A 165 13.42 9.57 2.78
N GLY A 166 12.56 8.97 1.97
CA GLY A 166 11.39 8.23 2.43
C GLY A 166 11.76 7.05 3.34
N VAL A 167 12.77 6.26 2.95
CA VAL A 167 13.29 5.15 3.77
C VAL A 167 13.80 5.68 5.10
N PHE A 168 14.66 6.70 5.10
CA PHE A 168 15.20 7.28 6.34
C PHE A 168 14.11 7.83 7.27
N LEU A 169 13.08 8.46 6.71
CA LEU A 169 11.94 8.95 7.48
C LEU A 169 11.16 7.80 8.12
N MET A 170 10.92 6.71 7.37
CA MET A 170 10.21 5.53 7.89
C MET A 170 11.02 4.83 9.00
N GLU A 171 12.32 4.64 8.82
CA GLU A 171 13.20 4.10 9.86
C GLU A 171 13.24 5.00 11.11
N GLY A 172 13.29 6.32 10.90
CA GLY A 172 13.24 7.30 11.98
C GLY A 172 11.93 7.20 12.79
N ILE A 173 10.78 7.10 12.11
CA ILE A 173 9.48 6.92 12.77
C ILE A 173 9.43 5.57 13.50
N ALA A 174 9.89 4.49 12.88
CA ALA A 174 9.92 3.16 13.49
C ALA A 174 10.77 3.11 14.76
N SER A 175 11.84 3.91 14.84
CA SER A 175 12.70 3.98 16.03
C SER A 175 12.07 4.72 17.22
N VAL A 176 11.13 5.63 16.96
CA VAL A 176 10.49 6.48 17.97
C VAL A 176 9.15 5.92 18.44
N VAL A 177 8.44 5.24 17.54
CA VAL A 177 7.14 4.63 17.85
C VAL A 177 7.40 3.19 18.32
N PRO A 178 7.19 2.87 19.62
CA PRO A 178 7.30 1.50 20.09
C PRO A 178 6.33 0.63 19.31
N GLY A 179 6.75 -0.58 18.92
CA GLY A 179 5.94 -1.51 18.14
C GLY A 179 4.57 -1.71 18.75
N SER A 180 3.55 -1.12 18.16
CA SER A 180 2.16 -1.40 18.48
C SER A 180 1.68 -2.54 17.57
N GLU A 181 0.62 -3.23 17.94
CA GLU A 181 0.01 -4.29 17.11
C GLU A 181 -0.32 -3.82 15.68
N PHE A 182 -0.48 -2.51 15.49
CA PHE A 182 -0.77 -1.87 14.20
C PHE A 182 0.47 -1.41 13.43
N PHE A 183 1.65 -1.34 14.04
CA PHE A 183 2.86 -0.80 13.44
C PHE A 183 4.02 -1.77 13.68
N ARG A 184 4.01 -2.89 12.95
CA ARG A 184 5.10 -3.87 12.98
C ARG A 184 6.01 -3.67 11.76
N ASP A 185 7.29 -3.43 12.03
CA ASP A 185 8.38 -3.41 11.06
C ASP A 185 8.02 -2.80 9.68
N PRO A 186 7.90 -1.47 9.57
CA PRO A 186 7.64 -0.82 8.30
C PRO A 186 8.87 -0.93 7.40
N THR A 187 9.07 -2.08 6.78
CA THR A 187 10.13 -2.31 5.80
C THR A 187 9.61 -2.05 4.40
N ILE A 188 10.34 -1.24 3.65
CA ILE A 188 10.03 -1.05 2.23
C ILE A 188 10.55 -2.27 1.48
N GLN A 189 9.65 -3.02 0.88
CA GLN A 189 10.00 -4.16 0.03
C GLN A 189 10.77 -3.66 -1.20
N VAL A 190 11.85 -4.37 -1.56
CA VAL A 190 12.74 -3.98 -2.67
C VAL A 190 12.01 -3.94 -4.01
N ASP A 191 11.05 -4.83 -4.22
CA ASP A 191 10.19 -4.84 -5.41
C ASP A 191 9.33 -3.57 -5.53
N VAL A 192 8.77 -3.06 -4.44
CA VAL A 192 8.04 -1.78 -4.43
C VAL A 192 8.96 -0.62 -4.81
N ALA A 193 10.19 -0.60 -4.30
CA ALA A 193 11.17 0.42 -4.66
C ALA A 193 11.53 0.37 -6.15
N ILE A 194 11.66 -0.83 -6.73
CA ILE A 194 11.91 -1.03 -8.16
C ILE A 194 10.73 -0.53 -9.00
N TYR A 195 9.48 -0.88 -8.64
CA TYR A 195 8.29 -0.39 -9.35
C TYR A 195 8.16 1.13 -9.28
N ALA A 196 8.46 1.74 -8.13
CA ALA A 196 8.47 3.19 -7.98
C ALA A 196 9.51 3.84 -8.90
N LEU A 197 10.72 3.29 -8.98
CA LEU A 197 11.78 3.79 -9.86
C LEU A 197 11.38 3.67 -11.34
N ILE A 198 10.80 2.56 -11.77
CA ILE A 198 10.28 2.38 -13.13
C ILE A 198 9.19 3.41 -13.43
N ALA A 199 8.23 3.60 -12.52
CA ALA A 199 7.18 4.60 -12.68
C ALA A 199 7.74 6.02 -12.85
N LEU A 200 8.79 6.38 -12.10
CA LEU A 200 9.46 7.66 -12.19
C LEU A 200 10.21 7.83 -13.54
N ILE A 201 10.90 6.80 -14.02
CA ILE A 201 11.56 6.82 -15.33
C ILE A 201 10.53 7.02 -16.45
N VAL A 202 9.43 6.29 -16.42
CA VAL A 202 8.33 6.44 -17.39
C VAL A 202 7.74 7.84 -17.33
N SER A 203 7.53 8.37 -16.13
CA SER A 203 7.02 9.73 -15.92
C SER A 203 7.98 10.80 -16.46
N GLY A 204 9.29 10.61 -16.26
CA GLY A 204 10.32 11.48 -16.82
C GLY A 204 10.31 11.47 -18.35
N ALA A 205 10.17 10.31 -18.96
CA ALA A 205 10.06 10.20 -20.42
C ALA A 205 8.80 10.89 -20.95
N LEU A 206 7.66 10.74 -20.26
CA LEU A 206 6.41 11.43 -20.60
C LEU A 206 6.53 12.96 -20.44
N ALA A 207 7.17 13.43 -19.37
CA ALA A 207 7.40 14.83 -19.11
C ALA A 207 8.31 15.47 -20.18
N GLY A 208 9.35 14.74 -20.64
CA GLY A 208 10.25 15.18 -21.70
C GLY A 208 9.65 15.13 -23.11
N PHE A 209 8.56 14.42 -23.32
CA PHE A 209 8.03 14.16 -24.68
C PHE A 209 7.55 15.43 -25.41
N ILE A 210 6.78 16.27 -24.74
CA ILE A 210 6.27 17.54 -25.33
C ILE A 210 7.42 18.50 -25.65
N PRO A 211 8.35 18.82 -24.71
CA PRO A 211 9.51 19.68 -25.00
C PRO A 211 10.42 19.10 -26.06
N ALA A 212 10.64 17.79 -26.08
CA ALA A 212 11.46 17.14 -27.09
C ALA A 212 10.88 17.30 -28.51
N ARG A 213 9.56 17.15 -28.67
CA ARG A 213 8.91 17.42 -29.98
C ARG A 213 9.05 18.87 -30.40
N ARG A 214 8.96 19.82 -29.47
CA ARG A 214 9.18 21.25 -29.78
C ARG A 214 10.64 21.51 -30.19
N ALA A 215 11.60 20.95 -29.50
CA ALA A 215 13.03 21.04 -29.84
C ALA A 215 13.28 20.49 -31.24
N ALA A 216 12.68 19.36 -31.58
CA ALA A 216 12.81 18.78 -32.94
C ALA A 216 12.19 19.64 -34.05
N ALA A 217 11.20 20.45 -33.73
CA ALA A 217 10.53 21.34 -34.72
C ALA A 217 11.30 22.63 -35.02
N ILE A 218 12.35 22.96 -34.24
CA ILE A 218 13.17 24.18 -34.44
C ILE A 218 13.83 24.13 -35.81
N ARG A 219 13.63 25.17 -36.61
CA ARG A 219 14.27 25.34 -37.93
C ARG A 219 15.62 26.04 -37.75
N PRO A 220 16.73 25.50 -38.33
CA PRO A 220 18.07 26.10 -38.19
C PRO A 220 18.13 27.57 -38.64
N ILE A 221 17.40 27.92 -39.70
CA ILE A 221 17.37 29.28 -40.27
C ILE A 221 16.73 30.28 -39.31
N GLU A 222 15.64 29.89 -38.64
CA GLU A 222 14.95 30.73 -37.67
C GLU A 222 15.78 30.89 -36.38
N ALA A 223 16.37 29.80 -35.89
CA ALA A 223 17.22 29.78 -34.70
C ALA A 223 18.50 30.63 -34.78
N LEU A 224 18.97 30.91 -36.01
CA LEU A 224 20.16 31.74 -36.26
C LEU A 224 19.82 33.20 -36.57
N ARG A 225 18.54 33.51 -36.85
CA ARG A 225 18.07 34.86 -37.24
C ARG A 225 17.50 35.66 -36.06
N ASP A 226 17.06 34.98 -34.99
CA ASP A 226 16.60 35.66 -33.79
C ASP A 226 17.77 36.29 -33.02
N GLU A 227 18.02 37.57 -33.32
CA GLU A 227 18.73 38.51 -32.47
C GLU A 227 17.72 39.28 -31.60
#